data_4db4d96857c6a9de1c88312fdf203c6a
#
_entry.id   4db4d96857c6a9de1c88312fdf203c6a
#
_cell.length_a   1.000
_cell.length_b   1.000
_cell.length_c   1.000
_cell.angle_alpha   90.00
_cell.angle_beta   90.00
_cell.angle_gamma   90.00
#
_symmetry.space_group_name_H-M   'P 1'
#
loop_
_entity.id
_entity.type
_entity.pdbx_description
1 polymer ?
#
loop_
_entity_poly.entity_id
_entity_poly.type
_entity_poly.pdbx_seq_one_letter_code
_entity_poly.pdbx_strand_id
1 'polypeptide(L)'
;SSSQRWAALHEEAFRRLGGTPRVIVLDNLREGVLTPDMYDAQLNPLYRDVLAHYGVVALPCRVRDPDRKGKVESGIGHTQRTPLKGLRFETIEAAQAYLDQWERRWADTRIHGTTKRHVSVMFSEERPHLQSLPLEPFRYYRHGTRVVHLDGCVEVEAAYYSVPPGWIGQQVVVQWDDLQVRVLDPKTSGLLREH
;
A
#
# COMPACT_ATOMS: atom_id res chain seq x y z
N SER A 1 -5.21 3.51 10.46
CA SER A 1 -6.40 2.82 9.93
C SER A 1 -6.02 1.47 9.34
N SER A 2 -6.98 0.57 9.11
CA SER A 2 -6.72 -0.74 8.47
C SER A 2 -6.18 -0.55 7.05
N SER A 3 -6.70 0.42 6.31
CA SER A 3 -6.26 0.75 4.94
C SER A 3 -4.79 1.20 4.88
N GLN A 4 -4.35 2.02 5.84
CA GLN A 4 -2.94 2.43 5.90
C GLN A 4 -2.01 1.25 6.17
N ARG A 5 -2.37 0.37 7.14
CA ARG A 5 -1.58 -0.82 7.43
C ARG A 5 -1.53 -1.77 6.24
N TRP A 6 -2.66 -1.93 5.54
CA TRP A 6 -2.74 -2.76 4.36
C TRP A 6 -1.86 -2.24 3.21
N ALA A 7 -1.86 -0.93 2.98
CA ALA A 7 -0.98 -0.29 2.00
C ALA A 7 0.49 -0.43 2.37
N ALA A 8 0.85 -0.26 3.66
CA ALA A 8 2.22 -0.43 4.14
C ALA A 8 2.73 -1.87 3.96
N LEU A 9 1.88 -2.88 4.10
CA LEU A 9 2.26 -4.27 3.82
C LEU A 9 2.62 -4.51 2.35
N HIS A 10 1.97 -3.80 1.41
CA HIS A 10 2.36 -3.87 0.00
C HIS A 10 3.71 -3.20 -0.25
N GLU A 11 3.96 -2.08 0.40
CA GLU A 11 5.28 -1.42 0.34
C GLU A 11 6.39 -2.34 0.84
N GLU A 12 6.20 -2.98 2.00
CA GLU A 12 7.15 -3.96 2.53
C GLU A 12 7.36 -5.13 1.57
N ALA A 13 6.29 -5.63 0.94
CA ALA A 13 6.39 -6.68 -0.07
C ALA A 13 7.21 -6.24 -1.29
N PHE A 14 7.04 -5.02 -1.78
CA PHE A 14 7.84 -4.47 -2.88
C PHE A 14 9.32 -4.37 -2.51
N ARG A 15 9.63 -3.91 -1.31
CA ARG A 15 11.00 -3.84 -0.80
C ARG A 15 11.62 -5.22 -0.68
N ARG A 16 10.87 -6.20 -0.20
CA ARG A 16 11.30 -7.59 -0.09
C ARG A 16 11.59 -8.23 -1.45
N LEU A 17 10.75 -7.97 -2.45
CA LEU A 17 10.96 -8.41 -3.83
C LEU A 17 12.14 -7.70 -4.51
N GLY A 18 12.52 -6.52 -4.01
CA GLY A 18 13.56 -5.68 -4.59
C GLY A 18 13.10 -4.91 -5.83
N GLY A 19 11.78 -4.72 -5.99
CA GLY A 19 11.16 -4.00 -7.10
C GLY A 19 9.64 -4.13 -7.09
N THR A 20 8.96 -3.46 -8.02
CA THR A 20 7.51 -3.50 -8.14
C THR A 20 7.05 -4.17 -9.41
N PRO A 21 5.96 -4.96 -9.39
CA PRO A 21 5.31 -5.44 -10.60
C PRO A 21 4.61 -4.26 -11.30
N ARG A 22 4.41 -4.36 -12.61
CA ARG A 22 3.64 -3.34 -13.34
C ARG A 22 2.16 -3.35 -12.97
N VAL A 23 1.64 -4.51 -12.62
CA VAL A 23 0.22 -4.71 -12.34
C VAL A 23 0.06 -5.56 -11.09
N ILE A 24 -0.84 -5.14 -10.21
CA ILE A 24 -1.30 -5.93 -9.07
C ILE A 24 -2.75 -6.33 -9.28
N VAL A 25 -3.02 -7.63 -9.15
CA VAL A 25 -4.39 -8.15 -9.14
C VAL A 25 -4.91 -8.11 -7.70
N LEU A 26 -6.02 -7.44 -7.49
CA LEU A 26 -6.62 -7.23 -6.17
C LEU A 26 -7.90 -8.04 -6.00
N ASP A 27 -8.07 -8.66 -4.84
CA ASP A 27 -9.41 -9.02 -4.36
C ASP A 27 -10.19 -7.75 -3.96
N ASN A 28 -11.52 -7.83 -3.98
CA ASN A 28 -12.41 -6.70 -3.66
C ASN A 28 -12.49 -6.43 -2.14
N LEU A 29 -11.36 -6.37 -1.46
CA LEU A 29 -11.26 -5.95 -0.07
C LEU A 29 -11.45 -4.42 0.01
N ARG A 30 -12.23 -3.95 0.99
CA ARG A 30 -12.54 -2.52 1.18
C ARG A 30 -11.31 -1.65 1.42
N GLU A 31 -10.23 -2.23 1.90
CA GLU A 31 -8.94 -1.56 2.08
C GLU A 31 -8.32 -1.14 0.75
N GLY A 32 -8.58 -1.87 -0.33
CA GLY A 32 -8.07 -1.58 -1.67
C GLY A 32 -9.15 -1.08 -2.63
N VAL A 33 -10.36 -1.64 -2.58
CA VAL A 33 -11.46 -1.36 -3.53
C VAL A 33 -12.69 -0.92 -2.76
N LEU A 34 -13.09 0.35 -2.90
CA LEU A 34 -14.29 0.89 -2.22
C LEU A 34 -15.58 0.42 -2.89
N THR A 35 -15.62 0.48 -4.20
CA THR A 35 -16.77 0.05 -5.00
C THR A 35 -16.27 -0.90 -6.08
N PRO A 36 -16.58 -2.20 -5.96
CA PRO A 36 -16.26 -3.15 -7.01
C PRO A 36 -17.15 -2.89 -8.23
N ASP A 37 -16.55 -2.63 -9.37
CA ASP A 37 -17.22 -2.49 -10.65
C ASP A 37 -16.44 -3.27 -11.72
N MET A 38 -17.13 -3.66 -12.79
CA MET A 38 -16.54 -4.43 -13.88
C MET A 38 -15.69 -3.53 -14.82
N TYR A 39 -16.03 -2.25 -14.91
CA TYR A 39 -15.41 -1.30 -15.83
C TYR A 39 -14.70 -0.14 -15.13
N ASP A 40 -15.19 0.30 -13.95
CA ASP A 40 -14.67 1.46 -13.23
C ASP A 40 -14.68 1.23 -11.71
N ALA A 41 -13.87 0.29 -11.26
CA ALA A 41 -13.73 -0.01 -9.85
C ALA A 41 -13.08 1.17 -9.11
N GLN A 42 -13.76 1.70 -8.08
CA GLN A 42 -13.23 2.78 -7.26
C GLN A 42 -12.24 2.24 -6.24
N LEU A 43 -10.97 2.56 -6.43
CA LEU A 43 -9.92 2.23 -5.46
C LEU A 43 -10.01 3.11 -4.21
N ASN A 44 -9.56 2.58 -3.09
CA ASN A 44 -9.32 3.39 -1.90
C ASN A 44 -8.30 4.49 -2.25
N PRO A 45 -8.60 5.79 -2.02
CA PRO A 45 -7.72 6.90 -2.44
C PRO A 45 -6.29 6.77 -1.93
N LEU A 46 -6.11 6.40 -0.65
CA LEU A 46 -4.79 6.20 -0.07
C LEU A 46 -4.02 5.10 -0.82
N TYR A 47 -4.67 3.98 -1.09
CA TYR A 47 -4.02 2.87 -1.78
C TYR A 47 -3.72 3.20 -3.25
N ARG A 48 -4.61 3.92 -3.92
CA ARG A 48 -4.36 4.44 -5.27
C ARG A 48 -3.12 5.32 -5.31
N ASP A 49 -2.95 6.21 -4.33
CA ASP A 49 -1.82 7.13 -4.25
C ASP A 49 -0.51 6.37 -3.95
N VAL A 50 -0.56 5.35 -3.09
CA VAL A 50 0.58 4.43 -2.87
C VAL A 50 0.96 3.71 -4.17
N LEU A 51 0.01 3.13 -4.89
CA LEU A 51 0.30 2.44 -6.14
C LEU A 51 0.87 3.40 -7.21
N ALA A 52 0.34 4.62 -7.31
CA ALA A 52 0.85 5.65 -8.22
C ALA A 52 2.31 6.02 -7.89
N HIS A 53 2.64 6.17 -6.59
CA HIS A 53 4.02 6.42 -6.15
C HIS A 53 4.99 5.31 -6.58
N TYR A 54 4.54 4.06 -6.53
CA TYR A 54 5.34 2.89 -6.91
C TYR A 54 5.23 2.52 -8.40
N GLY A 55 4.49 3.28 -9.21
CA GLY A 55 4.32 3.03 -10.65
C GLY A 55 3.51 1.76 -10.96
N VAL A 56 2.63 1.34 -10.05
CA VAL A 56 1.87 0.09 -10.14
C VAL A 56 0.43 0.36 -10.53
N VAL A 57 -0.11 -0.43 -11.46
CA VAL A 57 -1.52 -0.38 -11.86
C VAL A 57 -2.30 -1.45 -11.09
N ALA A 58 -3.41 -1.05 -10.46
CA ALA A 58 -4.33 -1.98 -9.83
C ALA A 58 -5.27 -2.60 -10.88
N LEU A 59 -5.44 -3.92 -10.79
CA LEU A 59 -6.44 -4.67 -11.56
C LEU A 59 -7.37 -5.38 -10.57
N PRO A 60 -8.49 -4.77 -10.16
CA PRO A 60 -9.47 -5.41 -9.31
C PRO A 60 -10.04 -6.67 -9.95
N CYS A 61 -10.27 -7.71 -9.16
CA CYS A 61 -10.94 -8.91 -9.64
C CYS A 61 -12.39 -8.59 -9.99
N ARG A 62 -12.89 -9.20 -11.07
CA ARG A 62 -14.31 -9.12 -11.43
C ARG A 62 -15.16 -9.72 -10.31
N VAL A 63 -16.31 -9.13 -10.09
CA VAL A 63 -17.29 -9.67 -9.16
C VAL A 63 -17.70 -11.06 -9.68
N ARG A 64 -17.60 -12.09 -8.82
CA ARG A 64 -17.89 -13.50 -9.14
C ARG A 64 -16.94 -14.19 -10.13
N ASP A 65 -15.65 -13.73 -10.21
CA ASP A 65 -14.62 -14.46 -10.97
C ASP A 65 -13.75 -15.28 -9.99
N PRO A 66 -14.05 -16.58 -9.77
CA PRO A 66 -13.35 -17.42 -8.81
C PRO A 66 -11.93 -17.78 -9.22
N ASP A 67 -11.60 -17.74 -10.50
CA ASP A 67 -10.34 -18.29 -11.02
C ASP A 67 -9.11 -17.48 -10.60
N ARG A 68 -9.27 -16.17 -10.44
CA ARG A 68 -8.17 -15.29 -10.01
C ARG A 68 -7.95 -15.29 -8.50
N LYS A 69 -9.00 -15.60 -7.73
CA LYS A 69 -8.97 -15.61 -6.26
C LYS A 69 -8.32 -16.89 -5.70
N GLY A 70 -8.49 -18.02 -6.36
CA GLY A 70 -8.06 -19.32 -5.88
C GLY A 70 -6.57 -19.44 -5.57
N LYS A 71 -5.69 -18.70 -6.26
CA LYS A 71 -4.23 -18.72 -6.00
C LYS A 71 -3.85 -18.08 -4.68
N VAL A 72 -4.46 -16.94 -4.34
CA VAL A 72 -4.19 -16.21 -3.08
C VAL A 72 -4.73 -17.01 -1.90
N GLU A 73 -5.96 -17.49 -1.97
CA GLU A 73 -6.56 -18.31 -0.93
C GLU A 73 -5.77 -19.62 -0.69
N SER A 74 -5.35 -20.27 -1.77
CA SER A 74 -4.51 -21.46 -1.70
C SER A 74 -3.15 -21.17 -1.05
N GLY A 75 -2.51 -20.04 -1.38
CA GLY A 75 -1.24 -19.61 -0.79
C GLY A 75 -1.35 -19.34 0.71
N ILE A 76 -2.36 -18.58 1.12
CA ILE A 76 -2.62 -18.30 2.55
C ILE A 76 -2.90 -19.59 3.31
N GLY A 77 -3.79 -20.43 2.80
CA GLY A 77 -4.12 -21.72 3.42
C GLY A 77 -2.91 -22.66 3.50
N HIS A 78 -2.01 -22.63 2.52
CA HIS A 78 -0.77 -23.39 2.55
C HIS A 78 0.16 -22.88 3.67
N THR A 79 0.37 -21.56 3.77
CA THR A 79 1.22 -20.97 4.81
C THR A 79 0.71 -21.28 6.22
N GLN A 80 -0.59 -21.17 6.44
CA GLN A 80 -1.20 -21.49 7.73
C GLN A 80 -1.08 -22.97 8.11
N ARG A 81 -1.22 -23.87 7.14
CA ARG A 81 -1.23 -25.33 7.38
C ARG A 81 0.15 -25.98 7.36
N THR A 82 1.14 -25.32 6.81
CA THR A 82 2.48 -25.89 6.65
C THR A 82 3.50 -25.23 7.58
N PRO A 83 4.02 -24.00 7.34
CA PRO A 83 5.04 -23.43 8.23
C PRO A 83 4.49 -23.03 9.60
N LEU A 84 3.27 -22.55 9.70
CA LEU A 84 2.73 -22.01 10.95
C LEU A 84 1.92 -23.04 11.77
N LYS A 85 1.69 -24.22 11.25
CA LYS A 85 0.85 -25.22 11.91
C LYS A 85 1.39 -25.62 13.27
N GLY A 86 0.61 -25.39 14.32
CA GLY A 86 0.93 -25.79 15.70
C GLY A 86 2.00 -24.93 16.38
N LEU A 87 2.51 -23.89 15.72
CA LEU A 87 3.47 -22.97 16.30
C LEU A 87 2.76 -21.82 17.02
N ARG A 88 3.41 -21.34 18.08
CA ARG A 88 3.02 -20.14 18.81
C ARG A 88 4.25 -19.23 18.92
N PHE A 89 4.05 -17.95 18.73
CA PHE A 89 5.11 -16.95 18.79
C PHE A 89 4.74 -15.91 19.83
N GLU A 90 5.71 -15.42 20.56
CA GLU A 90 5.52 -14.37 21.56
C GLU A 90 5.33 -13.01 20.91
N THR A 91 5.94 -12.78 19.75
CA THR A 91 5.85 -11.52 19.00
C THR A 91 5.64 -11.77 17.50
N ILE A 92 5.15 -10.75 16.81
CA ILE A 92 4.98 -10.78 15.36
C ILE A 92 6.34 -10.84 14.66
N GLU A 93 7.34 -10.17 15.20
CA GLU A 93 8.71 -10.13 14.69
C GLU A 93 9.34 -11.52 14.73
N ALA A 94 9.13 -12.28 15.81
CA ALA A 94 9.58 -13.66 15.92
C ALA A 94 8.90 -14.56 14.87
N ALA A 95 7.60 -14.38 14.66
CA ALA A 95 6.87 -15.10 13.61
C ALA A 95 7.38 -14.75 12.22
N GLN A 96 7.66 -13.46 11.95
CA GLN A 96 8.20 -13.02 10.67
C GLN A 96 9.61 -13.59 10.42
N ALA A 97 10.50 -13.53 11.40
CA ALA A 97 11.84 -14.09 11.29
C ALA A 97 11.82 -15.60 11.00
N TYR A 98 10.89 -16.31 11.62
CA TYR A 98 10.67 -17.73 11.34
C TYR A 98 10.21 -17.96 9.90
N LEU A 99 9.22 -17.21 9.41
CA LEU A 99 8.73 -17.30 8.03
C LEU A 99 9.83 -16.98 7.02
N ASP A 100 10.66 -15.97 7.27
CA ASP A 100 11.79 -15.61 6.43
C ASP A 100 12.83 -16.73 6.32
N GLN A 101 13.08 -17.42 7.42
CA GLN A 101 13.97 -18.57 7.42
C GLN A 101 13.35 -19.76 6.67
N TRP A 102 12.06 -20.03 6.89
CA TRP A 102 11.35 -21.09 6.22
C TRP A 102 11.29 -20.86 4.71
N GLU A 103 11.03 -19.62 4.28
CA GLU A 103 11.01 -19.26 2.87
C GLU A 103 12.35 -19.57 2.20
N ARG A 104 13.45 -19.07 2.74
CA ARG A 104 14.80 -19.30 2.21
C ARG A 104 15.20 -20.77 2.16
N ARG A 105 14.85 -21.55 3.18
CA ARG A 105 15.29 -22.95 3.32
C ARG A 105 14.41 -23.94 2.60
N TRP A 106 13.15 -23.64 2.45
CA TRP A 106 12.16 -24.58 1.91
C TRP A 106 11.38 -24.03 0.71
N ALA A 107 10.72 -22.87 0.83
CA ALA A 107 9.84 -22.38 -0.21
C ALA A 107 10.59 -22.04 -1.51
N ASP A 108 11.74 -21.37 -1.39
CA ASP A 108 12.56 -20.96 -2.52
C ASP A 108 13.27 -22.13 -3.19
N THR A 109 13.64 -23.14 -2.43
CA THR A 109 14.40 -24.29 -2.92
C THR A 109 13.53 -25.41 -3.49
N ARG A 110 12.22 -25.37 -3.25
CA ARG A 110 11.32 -26.42 -3.75
C ARG A 110 11.11 -26.35 -5.25
N ILE A 111 10.76 -27.50 -5.83
CA ILE A 111 10.30 -27.58 -7.22
C ILE A 111 8.81 -27.25 -7.26
N HIS A 112 8.43 -26.27 -8.06
CA HIS A 112 7.03 -25.89 -8.26
C HIS A 112 6.26 -27.01 -8.98
N GLY A 113 5.13 -27.44 -8.42
CA GLY A 113 4.40 -28.63 -8.86
C GLY A 113 3.97 -28.63 -10.33
N THR A 114 3.53 -27.47 -10.84
CA THR A 114 3.04 -27.31 -12.21
C THR A 114 4.20 -27.09 -13.22
N THR A 115 5.12 -26.17 -12.91
CA THR A 115 6.20 -25.78 -13.83
C THR A 115 7.38 -26.72 -13.79
N LYS A 116 7.49 -27.59 -12.77
CA LYS A 116 8.63 -28.51 -12.54
C LYS A 116 10.00 -27.81 -12.44
N ARG A 117 10.00 -26.53 -12.02
CA ARG A 117 11.17 -25.69 -11.86
C ARG A 117 11.37 -25.25 -10.43
N HIS A 118 12.57 -24.94 -10.02
CA HIS A 118 12.84 -24.35 -8.71
C HIS A 118 12.23 -22.93 -8.62
N VAL A 119 11.59 -22.62 -7.51
CA VAL A 119 10.94 -21.31 -7.28
C VAL A 119 11.96 -20.18 -7.35
N SER A 120 13.13 -20.34 -6.71
CA SER A 120 14.22 -19.35 -6.73
C SER A 120 14.74 -19.06 -8.15
N VAL A 121 14.85 -20.10 -9.00
CA VAL A 121 15.26 -19.93 -10.40
C VAL A 121 14.25 -19.13 -11.20
N MET A 122 12.95 -19.44 -11.04
CA MET A 122 11.89 -18.69 -11.69
C MET A 122 11.89 -17.22 -11.25
N PHE A 123 12.06 -16.96 -9.95
CA PHE A 123 12.13 -15.60 -9.44
C PHE A 123 13.38 -14.84 -9.91
N SER A 124 14.54 -15.51 -10.01
CA SER A 124 15.76 -14.87 -10.52
C SER A 124 15.64 -14.43 -11.98
N GLU A 125 14.82 -15.11 -12.79
CA GLU A 125 14.48 -14.69 -14.16
C GLU A 125 13.46 -13.55 -14.19
N GLU A 126 12.50 -13.52 -13.25
CA GLU A 126 11.48 -12.48 -13.17
C GLU A 126 12.03 -11.16 -12.60
N ARG A 127 12.92 -11.24 -11.62
CA ARG A 127 13.44 -10.09 -10.87
C ARG A 127 13.97 -8.94 -11.74
N PRO A 128 14.74 -9.17 -12.82
CA PRO A 128 15.19 -8.09 -13.72
C PRO A 128 14.06 -7.33 -14.43
N HIS A 129 12.86 -7.89 -14.49
CA HIS A 129 11.68 -7.29 -15.12
C HIS A 129 10.82 -6.47 -14.16
N LEU A 130 11.11 -6.52 -12.85
CA LEU A 130 10.48 -5.64 -11.87
C LEU A 130 10.92 -4.20 -12.12
N GLN A 131 10.02 -3.26 -11.84
CA GLN A 131 10.33 -1.83 -11.88
C GLN A 131 11.19 -1.46 -10.67
N SER A 132 12.08 -0.51 -10.85
CA SER A 132 12.92 0.01 -9.75
C SER A 132 12.04 0.67 -8.68
N LEU A 133 12.41 0.45 -7.42
CA LEU A 133 11.79 1.15 -6.30
C LEU A 133 12.14 2.65 -6.34
N PRO A 134 11.19 3.54 -5.99
CA PRO A 134 11.52 4.94 -5.75
C PRO A 134 12.53 5.07 -4.59
N LEU A 135 13.34 6.12 -4.63
CA LEU A 135 14.35 6.38 -3.61
C LEU A 135 13.74 6.60 -2.23
N GLU A 136 12.62 7.31 -2.20
CA GLU A 136 11.91 7.59 -0.95
C GLU A 136 10.71 6.67 -0.79
N PRO A 137 10.40 6.25 0.46
CA PRO A 137 9.17 5.53 0.75
C PRO A 137 7.95 6.44 0.56
N PHE A 138 6.77 5.83 0.38
CA PHE A 138 5.53 6.60 0.34
C PHE A 138 5.27 7.26 1.70
N ARG A 139 4.92 8.54 1.67
CA ARG A 139 4.60 9.31 2.88
C ARG A 139 3.11 9.24 3.17
N TYR A 140 2.78 8.74 4.36
CA TYR A 140 1.40 8.61 4.82
C TYR A 140 0.97 9.87 5.56
N TYR A 141 0.24 10.75 4.86
CA TYR A 141 -0.33 11.94 5.46
C TYR A 141 -1.65 11.66 6.17
N ARG A 142 -1.86 12.29 7.31
CA ARG A 142 -3.18 12.52 7.87
C ARG A 142 -3.86 13.62 7.05
N HIS A 143 -5.17 13.62 6.98
CA HIS A 143 -5.94 14.57 6.18
C HIS A 143 -7.02 15.22 7.02
N GLY A 144 -7.30 16.48 6.76
CA GLY A 144 -8.43 17.19 7.35
C GLY A 144 -8.79 18.44 6.57
N THR A 145 -10.06 18.81 6.60
CA THR A 145 -10.49 20.10 6.11
C THR A 145 -10.41 21.12 7.25
N ARG A 146 -9.89 22.31 6.97
CA ARG A 146 -9.79 23.42 7.94
C ARG A 146 -10.33 24.69 7.31
N VAL A 147 -10.89 25.57 8.15
CA VAL A 147 -11.23 26.94 7.75
C VAL A 147 -10.04 27.82 8.09
N VAL A 148 -9.62 28.67 7.17
CA VAL A 148 -8.53 29.62 7.41
C VAL A 148 -9.05 30.73 8.33
N HIS A 149 -8.41 30.93 9.46
CA HIS A 149 -8.75 31.91 10.46
C HIS A 149 -8.47 33.34 9.98
N LEU A 150 -8.96 34.35 10.73
CA LEU A 150 -8.78 35.76 10.38
C LEU A 150 -7.31 36.22 10.37
N ASP A 151 -6.45 35.54 11.11
CA ASP A 151 -4.99 35.72 11.12
C ASP A 151 -4.28 35.08 9.93
N GLY A 152 -5.02 34.46 9.01
CA GLY A 152 -4.48 33.78 7.84
C GLY A 152 -3.87 32.42 8.12
N CYS A 153 -4.19 31.80 9.26
CA CYS A 153 -3.65 30.51 9.66
C CYS A 153 -4.72 29.42 9.70
N VAL A 154 -4.27 28.16 9.65
CA VAL A 154 -5.05 26.96 9.98
C VAL A 154 -4.44 26.26 11.19
N GLU A 155 -5.29 25.67 12.03
CA GLU A 155 -4.86 24.89 13.18
C GLU A 155 -4.73 23.40 12.81
N VAL A 156 -3.58 22.81 13.14
CA VAL A 156 -3.30 21.40 13.00
C VAL A 156 -2.60 20.91 14.28
N GLU A 157 -3.22 19.99 15.01
CA GLU A 157 -2.66 19.40 16.24
C GLU A 157 -2.13 20.45 17.23
N ALA A 158 -2.96 21.48 17.50
CA ALA A 158 -2.66 22.59 18.40
C ALA A 158 -1.49 23.52 17.95
N ALA A 159 -1.08 23.45 16.70
CA ALA A 159 -0.13 24.38 16.08
C ALA A 159 -0.81 25.16 14.94
N TYR A 160 -0.31 26.36 14.66
CA TYR A 160 -0.86 27.25 13.65
C TYR A 160 0.08 27.37 12.46
N TYR A 161 -0.47 27.20 11.25
CA TYR A 161 0.27 27.20 10.01
C TYR A 161 -0.32 28.22 9.04
N SER A 162 0.50 29.12 8.53
CA SER A 162 0.05 30.19 7.65
C SER A 162 -0.40 29.68 6.27
N VAL A 163 -1.42 30.32 5.74
CA VAL A 163 -1.94 30.07 4.40
C VAL A 163 -1.70 31.29 3.52
N PRO A 164 -1.49 31.16 2.20
CA PRO A 164 -1.33 32.32 1.33
C PRO A 164 -2.51 33.31 1.43
N PRO A 165 -2.29 34.62 1.20
CA PRO A 165 -3.35 35.62 1.16
C PRO A 165 -4.48 35.22 0.19
N GLY A 166 -5.73 35.61 0.53
CA GLY A 166 -6.90 35.31 -0.28
C GLY A 166 -7.72 34.09 0.16
N TRP A 167 -7.25 33.35 1.15
CA TRP A 167 -7.96 32.15 1.67
C TRP A 167 -8.66 32.37 3.02
N ILE A 168 -8.57 33.56 3.62
CA ILE A 168 -9.23 33.85 4.90
C ILE A 168 -10.72 33.55 4.82
N GLY A 169 -11.23 32.81 5.79
CA GLY A 169 -12.63 32.38 5.86
C GLY A 169 -13.01 31.24 4.90
N GLN A 170 -12.11 30.82 4.03
CA GLN A 170 -12.35 29.71 3.10
C GLN A 170 -11.88 28.37 3.69
N GLN A 171 -12.44 27.28 3.17
CA GLN A 171 -11.99 25.94 3.50
C GLN A 171 -10.79 25.56 2.64
N VAL A 172 -9.81 24.89 3.25
CA VAL A 172 -8.66 24.29 2.61
C VAL A 172 -8.52 22.83 3.08
N VAL A 173 -7.88 22.01 2.27
CA VAL A 173 -7.49 20.66 2.67
C VAL A 173 -6.10 20.74 3.27
N VAL A 174 -5.91 20.12 4.43
CA VAL A 174 -4.61 20.03 5.07
C VAL A 174 -4.19 18.58 5.13
N GLN A 175 -2.95 18.33 4.71
CA GLN A 175 -2.25 17.05 4.84
C GLN A 175 -1.08 17.25 5.78
N TRP A 176 -0.89 16.34 6.74
CA TRP A 176 0.24 16.43 7.65
C TRP A 176 0.75 15.06 8.09
N ASP A 177 2.02 15.01 8.37
CA ASP A 177 2.71 13.92 9.05
C ASP A 177 3.60 14.50 10.17
N ASP A 178 4.50 13.71 10.71
CA ASP A 178 5.37 14.15 11.80
C ASP A 178 6.50 15.10 11.35
N LEU A 179 6.63 15.37 10.05
CA LEU A 179 7.70 16.18 9.45
C LEU A 179 7.20 17.39 8.67
N GLN A 180 5.98 17.35 8.12
CA GLN A 180 5.47 18.37 7.21
C GLN A 180 3.98 18.61 7.39
N VAL A 181 3.58 19.85 7.12
CA VAL A 181 2.17 20.25 6.97
C VAL A 181 1.98 20.88 5.59
N ARG A 182 1.09 20.34 4.80
CA ARG A 182 0.78 20.82 3.45
C ARG A 182 -0.65 21.34 3.39
N VAL A 183 -0.81 22.54 2.90
CA VAL A 183 -2.13 23.18 2.68
C VAL A 183 -2.44 23.13 1.20
N LEU A 184 -3.59 22.56 0.85
CA LEU A 184 -4.00 22.30 -0.52
C LEU A 184 -5.31 23.01 -0.84
N ASP A 185 -5.46 23.44 -2.10
CA ASP A 185 -6.71 23.91 -2.67
C ASP A 185 -7.72 22.73 -2.72
N PRO A 186 -8.90 22.85 -2.11
CA PRO A 186 -9.88 21.77 -2.09
C PRO A 186 -10.48 21.43 -3.46
N LYS A 187 -10.38 22.32 -4.46
CA LYS A 187 -10.94 22.11 -5.80
C LYS A 187 -9.94 21.46 -6.75
N THR A 188 -8.71 21.92 -6.71
CA THR A 188 -7.65 21.49 -7.65
C THR A 188 -6.68 20.49 -7.07
N SER A 189 -6.70 20.30 -5.74
CA SER A 189 -5.69 19.57 -4.97
C SER A 189 -4.28 20.17 -5.13
N GLY A 190 -4.18 21.39 -5.67
CA GLY A 190 -2.91 22.09 -5.86
C GLY A 190 -2.30 22.51 -4.52
N LEU A 191 -0.97 22.40 -4.39
CA LEU A 191 -0.25 22.83 -3.20
C LEU A 191 -0.29 24.35 -3.08
N LEU A 192 -0.87 24.86 -1.99
CA LEU A 192 -0.90 26.27 -1.63
C LEU A 192 0.33 26.66 -0.81
N ARG A 193 0.67 25.86 0.18
CA ARG A 193 1.85 26.06 1.04
C ARG A 193 2.29 24.76 1.72
N GLU A 194 3.58 24.70 2.01
CA GLU A 194 4.20 23.62 2.78
C GLU A 194 5.02 24.21 3.95
N HIS A 195 4.97 23.53 5.08
CA HIS A 195 5.69 23.87 6.30
C HIS A 195 6.47 22.68 6.83
#